data_acad17a31cd0df0c2e177e04b5b2d7e5
#
_entry.id   acad17a31cd0df0c2e177e04b5b2d7e5
#
_cell.length_a   1.000
_cell.length_b   1.000
_cell.length_c   1.000
_cell.angle_alpha   90.00
_cell.angle_beta   90.00
_cell.angle_gamma   90.00
#
_symmetry.space_group_name_H-M   'P 1'
#
loop_
_entity.id
_entity.type
_entity.pdbx_description
1 polymer ?
#
loop_
_entity_poly.entity_id
_entity_poly.type
_entity_poly.pdbx_seq_one_letter_code
_entity_poly.pdbx_strand_id
1 'polypeptide(L)'
;MLSTIRQKAIKNFQPLATRSIASIVNKADIQVSDFGVKNEPIYGYLPGSPERAALEASLQKYNNSMEDVPIVIGGKEYRTDDVRYQVMPHNHQKKIAKFYYATPELVTKAINTSLEAKKEWEKVPLDERMKLFLKVADEMAGKYRADLNATTMLGQAKTVIQVSVYYISIKNESENTALKLLLFNNL
;
A
#
# COMPACT_ATOMS: atom_id res chain seq x y z
N MET A 1 -12.56 -41.61 16.24
CA MET A 1 -13.43 -40.89 15.28
C MET A 1 -12.76 -39.72 14.58
N LEU A 2 -11.74 -39.06 15.12
CA LEU A 2 -11.05 -37.90 14.53
C LEU A 2 -10.03 -38.27 13.43
N SER A 3 -9.53 -39.50 13.37
CA SER A 3 -8.58 -39.97 12.36
C SER A 3 -9.21 -40.24 10.99
N THR A 4 -10.47 -40.61 10.96
CA THR A 4 -11.20 -40.98 9.74
C THR A 4 -11.64 -39.76 8.92
N ILE A 5 -11.87 -38.62 9.57
CA ILE A 5 -12.25 -37.35 8.91
C ILE A 5 -11.04 -36.74 8.22
N ARG A 6 -9.84 -36.88 8.79
CA ARG A 6 -8.59 -36.35 8.21
C ARG A 6 -8.17 -37.08 6.93
N GLN A 7 -8.44 -38.36 6.83
CA GLN A 7 -8.10 -39.15 5.65
C GLN A 7 -9.07 -38.97 4.46
N LYS A 8 -10.33 -38.57 4.71
CA LYS A 8 -11.29 -38.26 3.63
C LYS A 8 -11.04 -36.88 2.99
N ALA A 9 -10.50 -35.91 3.70
CA ALA A 9 -10.21 -34.59 3.16
C ALA A 9 -9.01 -34.57 2.19
N ILE A 10 -8.08 -35.52 2.32
CA ILE A 10 -6.87 -35.57 1.48
C ILE A 10 -7.12 -36.29 0.14
N LYS A 11 -8.15 -37.14 0.04
CA LYS A 11 -8.44 -37.91 -1.18
C LYS A 11 -9.14 -37.13 -2.30
N ASN A 12 -9.63 -35.92 -2.03
CA ASN A 12 -10.32 -35.10 -3.04
C ASN A 12 -9.50 -33.92 -3.56
N PHE A 13 -8.20 -33.87 -3.23
CA PHE A 13 -7.30 -32.89 -3.86
C PHE A 13 -6.86 -33.46 -5.21
N GLN A 14 -7.63 -33.19 -6.26
CA GLN A 14 -7.14 -33.37 -7.62
C GLN A 14 -6.02 -32.35 -7.85
N PRO A 15 -4.80 -32.77 -8.25
CA PRO A 15 -3.78 -31.80 -8.65
C PRO A 15 -4.35 -30.98 -9.81
N LEU A 16 -4.38 -29.67 -9.62
CA LEU A 16 -4.63 -28.72 -10.71
C LEU A 16 -3.69 -29.12 -11.84
N ALA A 17 -4.27 -29.49 -12.99
CA ALA A 17 -3.52 -29.88 -14.16
C ALA A 17 -2.43 -28.83 -14.39
N THR A 18 -1.18 -29.26 -14.36
CA THR A 18 0.00 -28.47 -14.74
C THR A 18 -0.19 -28.08 -16.20
N ARG A 19 -0.82 -26.92 -16.45
CA ARG A 19 -0.77 -26.30 -17.76
C ARG A 19 0.70 -26.01 -18.03
N SER A 20 1.19 -26.54 -19.13
CA SER A 20 2.56 -26.32 -19.57
C SER A 20 2.84 -24.82 -19.61
N ILE A 21 3.78 -24.37 -18.81
CA ILE A 21 4.25 -22.97 -18.72
C ILE A 21 4.69 -22.45 -20.11
N ALA A 22 5.12 -23.35 -21.01
CA ALA A 22 5.58 -23.02 -22.35
C ALA A 22 4.50 -22.46 -23.31
N SER A 23 3.19 -22.65 -23.01
CA SER A 23 2.10 -22.15 -23.88
C SER A 23 1.61 -20.75 -23.52
N ILE A 24 2.14 -20.13 -22.45
CA ILE A 24 1.71 -18.83 -21.92
C ILE A 24 2.69 -17.71 -22.31
N VAL A 25 3.89 -18.04 -22.77
CA VAL A 25 5.00 -17.10 -23.02
C VAL A 25 4.86 -16.25 -24.30
N ASN A 26 3.77 -16.35 -25.04
CA ASN A 26 3.57 -15.58 -26.29
C ASN A 26 2.62 -14.38 -26.14
N LYS A 27 2.63 -13.69 -25.03
CA LYS A 27 2.03 -12.34 -24.92
C LYS A 27 3.12 -11.31 -24.68
N ALA A 28 3.37 -10.54 -25.75
CA ALA A 28 4.18 -9.34 -25.81
C ALA A 28 5.35 -9.30 -24.82
N ASP A 29 6.57 -9.34 -25.35
CA ASP A 29 7.83 -9.14 -24.62
C ASP A 29 7.86 -7.74 -23.95
N ILE A 30 7.08 -7.58 -22.86
CA ILE A 30 7.17 -6.40 -22.03
C ILE A 30 8.47 -6.57 -21.23
N GLN A 31 9.51 -5.84 -21.62
CA GLN A 31 10.79 -5.83 -20.93
C GLN A 31 10.66 -4.91 -19.70
N VAL A 32 11.29 -5.30 -18.58
CA VAL A 32 11.38 -4.48 -17.36
C VAL A 32 12.02 -3.10 -17.66
N SER A 33 12.91 -3.03 -18.66
CA SER A 33 13.52 -1.81 -19.19
C SER A 33 12.51 -0.79 -19.72
N ASP A 34 11.32 -1.23 -20.16
CA ASP A 34 10.32 -0.37 -20.78
C ASP A 34 9.63 0.57 -19.77
N PHE A 35 9.75 0.27 -18.47
CA PHE A 35 9.16 1.06 -17.39
C PHE A 35 10.09 2.13 -16.81
N GLY A 36 11.33 2.21 -17.26
CA GLY A 36 12.29 3.24 -16.82
C GLY A 36 12.50 3.27 -15.30
N VAL A 37 12.41 2.11 -14.65
CA VAL A 37 12.53 1.97 -13.19
C VAL A 37 13.87 2.52 -12.72
N LYS A 38 13.85 3.53 -11.85
CA LYS A 38 15.04 4.16 -11.26
C LYS A 38 14.89 4.19 -9.74
N ASN A 39 15.99 3.91 -9.04
CA ASN A 39 16.00 4.09 -7.60
C ASN A 39 15.66 5.53 -7.24
N GLU A 40 14.87 5.70 -6.19
CA GLU A 40 14.55 7.02 -5.66
C GLU A 40 15.80 7.70 -5.10
N PRO A 41 15.99 9.01 -5.35
CA PRO A 41 17.15 9.74 -4.81
C PRO A 41 17.09 9.80 -3.28
N ILE A 42 18.23 9.52 -2.65
CA ILE A 42 18.41 9.71 -1.21
C ILE A 42 18.80 11.17 -0.99
N TYR A 43 17.91 11.93 -0.33
CA TYR A 43 18.17 13.32 0.01
C TYR A 43 18.93 13.46 1.34
N GLY A 44 19.82 14.45 1.42
CA GLY A 44 20.63 14.69 2.61
C GLY A 44 19.95 15.48 3.70
N TYR A 45 18.85 16.18 3.40
CA TYR A 45 18.14 17.09 4.33
C TYR A 45 19.08 18.08 5.04
N LEU A 46 20.07 18.59 4.31
CA LEU A 46 21.04 19.54 4.84
C LEU A 46 20.40 20.88 5.19
N PRO A 47 20.98 21.66 6.12
CA PRO A 47 20.50 23.01 6.41
C PRO A 47 20.40 23.86 5.13
N GLY A 48 19.24 24.51 4.92
CA GLY A 48 18.96 25.32 3.75
C GLY A 48 18.56 24.57 2.48
N SER A 49 18.49 23.24 2.48
CA SER A 49 18.04 22.49 1.33
C SER A 49 16.51 22.55 1.14
N PRO A 50 16.00 22.50 -0.09
CA PRO A 50 14.58 22.60 -0.37
C PRO A 50 13.78 21.41 0.22
N GLU A 51 14.34 20.19 0.21
CA GLU A 51 13.72 19.03 0.80
C GLU A 51 13.57 19.15 2.33
N ARG A 52 14.53 19.78 3.00
CA ARG A 52 14.43 20.07 4.43
C ARG A 52 13.37 21.12 4.72
N ALA A 53 13.30 22.19 3.96
CA ALA A 53 12.28 23.23 4.11
C ALA A 53 10.87 22.67 3.90
N ALA A 54 10.68 21.81 2.90
CA ALA A 54 9.41 21.13 2.67
C ALA A 54 9.03 20.19 3.82
N LEU A 55 10.00 19.43 4.35
CA LEU A 55 9.78 18.55 5.51
C LEU A 55 9.40 19.33 6.77
N GLU A 56 10.12 20.43 7.07
CA GLU A 56 9.85 21.29 8.23
C GLU A 56 8.44 21.92 8.15
N ALA A 57 8.02 22.37 6.96
CA ALA A 57 6.67 22.87 6.72
C ALA A 57 5.59 21.79 6.97
N SER A 58 5.81 20.57 6.47
CA SER A 58 4.90 19.44 6.69
C SER A 58 4.88 19.01 8.16
N LEU A 59 6.02 18.95 8.85
CA LEU A 59 6.09 18.70 10.30
C LEU A 59 5.28 19.73 11.08
N GLN A 60 5.42 21.01 10.76
CA GLN A 60 4.65 22.08 11.41
C GLN A 60 3.15 21.93 11.15
N LYS A 61 2.75 21.63 9.90
CA LYS A 61 1.36 21.38 9.52
C LYS A 61 0.73 20.28 10.38
N TYR A 62 1.30 19.09 10.35
CA TYR A 62 0.75 17.92 11.05
C TYR A 62 0.95 17.96 12.57
N ASN A 63 1.96 18.69 13.04
CA ASN A 63 2.10 18.94 14.47
C ASN A 63 0.99 19.86 15.01
N ASN A 64 0.39 20.72 14.19
CA ASN A 64 -0.64 21.67 14.60
C ASN A 64 -2.07 21.25 14.20
N SER A 65 -2.25 20.10 13.56
CA SER A 65 -3.55 19.54 13.21
C SER A 65 -3.79 18.19 13.89
N MET A 66 -5.05 17.76 13.86
CA MET A 66 -5.44 16.39 14.17
C MET A 66 -6.27 15.89 12.98
N GLU A 67 -5.71 14.92 12.26
CA GLU A 67 -6.35 14.38 11.07
C GLU A 67 -7.53 13.45 11.43
N ASP A 68 -8.65 13.58 10.74
CA ASP A 68 -9.80 12.67 10.85
C ASP A 68 -9.71 11.61 9.75
N VAL A 69 -9.45 10.36 10.14
CA VAL A 69 -9.21 9.25 9.21
C VAL A 69 -10.43 8.32 9.23
N PRO A 70 -11.40 8.48 8.32
CA PRO A 70 -12.58 7.63 8.24
C PRO A 70 -12.25 6.24 7.67
N ILE A 71 -13.15 5.27 7.91
CA ILE A 71 -13.17 4.02 7.17
C ILE A 71 -13.76 4.30 5.79
N VAL A 72 -13.09 3.89 4.72
CA VAL A 72 -13.57 4.08 3.35
C VAL A 72 -13.92 2.74 2.72
N ILE A 73 -15.17 2.57 2.31
CA ILE A 73 -15.67 1.35 1.64
C ILE A 73 -16.47 1.75 0.41
N GLY A 74 -16.05 1.31 -0.77
CA GLY A 74 -16.73 1.64 -2.03
C GLY A 74 -16.85 3.15 -2.29
N GLY A 75 -15.81 3.92 -1.93
CA GLY A 75 -15.78 5.38 -2.08
C GLY A 75 -16.62 6.16 -1.06
N LYS A 76 -17.24 5.48 -0.07
CA LYS A 76 -18.04 6.12 0.99
C LYS A 76 -17.28 6.07 2.32
N GLU A 77 -17.36 7.18 3.06
CA GLU A 77 -16.76 7.31 4.39
C GLU A 77 -17.73 6.81 5.48
N TYR A 78 -17.18 6.08 6.45
CA TYR A 78 -17.90 5.58 7.62
C TYR A 78 -17.14 5.99 8.88
N ARG A 79 -17.87 6.43 9.89
CA ARG A 79 -17.39 6.76 11.22
C ARG A 79 -18.25 5.99 12.23
N THR A 80 -17.59 5.25 13.10
CA THR A 80 -18.23 4.46 14.16
C THR A 80 -18.06 5.16 15.51
N ASP A 81 -18.77 4.68 16.53
CA ASP A 81 -18.63 5.18 17.89
C ASP A 81 -17.32 4.71 18.57
N ASP A 82 -16.68 3.64 18.05
CA ASP A 82 -15.37 3.18 18.55
C ASP A 82 -14.24 4.01 17.95
N VAL A 83 -14.03 5.17 18.55
CA VAL A 83 -13.02 6.16 18.15
C VAL A 83 -11.70 5.88 18.83
N ARG A 84 -10.62 5.89 18.06
CA ARG A 84 -9.25 5.73 18.53
C ARG A 84 -8.36 6.89 18.09
N TYR A 85 -7.27 7.07 18.80
CA TYR A 85 -6.34 8.16 18.54
C TYR A 85 -4.92 7.67 18.37
N GLN A 86 -4.25 8.18 17.36
CA GLN A 86 -2.79 8.09 17.27
C GLN A 86 -2.17 9.22 18.07
N VAL A 87 -1.40 8.86 19.09
CA VAL A 87 -0.61 9.82 19.87
C VAL A 87 0.84 9.84 19.40
N MET A 88 1.54 10.94 19.66
CA MET A 88 2.98 11.01 19.39
C MET A 88 3.75 10.14 20.40
N PRO A 89 4.66 9.26 19.98
CA PRO A 89 5.45 8.43 20.90
C PRO A 89 6.35 9.24 21.85
N HIS A 90 6.77 10.43 21.44
CA HIS A 90 7.60 11.34 22.24
C HIS A 90 6.79 12.42 23.01
N ASN A 91 5.47 12.48 22.79
CA ASN A 91 4.55 13.39 23.50
C ASN A 91 3.15 12.78 23.55
N HIS A 92 2.90 11.88 24.49
CA HIS A 92 1.64 11.14 24.63
C HIS A 92 0.40 12.01 24.91
N GLN A 93 0.58 13.27 25.32
CA GLN A 93 -0.52 14.22 25.47
C GLN A 93 -1.04 14.73 24.13
N LYS A 94 -0.25 14.58 23.07
CA LYS A 94 -0.60 15.09 21.74
C LYS A 94 -1.13 14.01 20.81
N LYS A 95 -2.37 14.21 20.36
CA LYS A 95 -3.03 13.38 19.36
C LYS A 95 -2.80 13.99 17.99
N ILE A 96 -2.38 13.17 17.01
CA ILE A 96 -2.13 13.59 15.63
C ILE A 96 -3.18 13.10 14.65
N ALA A 97 -3.85 11.99 14.97
CA ALA A 97 -4.93 11.49 14.16
C ALA A 97 -6.02 10.84 15.03
N LYS A 98 -7.25 10.93 14.52
CA LYS A 98 -8.43 10.24 15.00
C LYS A 98 -8.86 9.24 13.93
N PHE A 99 -9.12 7.99 14.31
CA PHE A 99 -9.58 6.94 13.42
C PHE A 99 -10.64 6.07 14.09
N TYR A 100 -11.27 5.18 13.33
CA TYR A 100 -12.45 4.45 13.75
C TYR A 100 -12.25 2.96 13.58
N TYR A 101 -12.62 2.15 14.57
CA TYR A 101 -12.62 0.71 14.43
C TYR A 101 -13.89 0.25 13.70
N ALA A 102 -13.68 -0.66 12.76
CA ALA A 102 -14.78 -1.21 11.99
C ALA A 102 -15.62 -2.20 12.82
N THR A 103 -16.94 -2.15 12.67
CA THR A 103 -17.83 -3.19 13.20
C THR A 103 -17.76 -4.44 12.29
N PRO A 104 -18.18 -5.64 12.78
CA PRO A 104 -18.25 -6.85 11.96
C PRO A 104 -19.08 -6.67 10.68
N GLU A 105 -20.14 -5.87 10.75
CA GLU A 105 -21.01 -5.57 9.60
C GLU A 105 -20.27 -4.73 8.55
N LEU A 106 -19.47 -3.74 8.99
CA LEU A 106 -18.64 -2.95 8.09
C LEU A 106 -17.53 -3.78 7.45
N VAL A 107 -16.93 -4.72 8.20
CA VAL A 107 -15.94 -5.66 7.65
C VAL A 107 -16.60 -6.54 6.59
N THR A 108 -17.75 -7.13 6.87
CA THR A 108 -18.50 -7.92 5.90
C THR A 108 -18.87 -7.11 4.66
N LYS A 109 -19.30 -5.86 4.86
CA LYS A 109 -19.59 -4.93 3.75
C LYS A 109 -18.35 -4.65 2.91
N ALA A 110 -17.20 -4.42 3.54
CA ALA A 110 -15.93 -4.19 2.83
C ALA A 110 -15.55 -5.39 1.95
N ILE A 111 -15.66 -6.61 2.48
CA ILE A 111 -15.41 -7.86 1.75
C ILE A 111 -16.34 -7.95 0.53
N ASN A 112 -17.65 -7.81 0.72
CA ASN A 112 -18.63 -7.91 -0.36
C ASN A 112 -18.39 -6.84 -1.44
N THR A 113 -18.15 -5.59 -1.03
CA THR A 113 -17.84 -4.48 -1.96
C THR A 113 -16.55 -4.77 -2.76
N SER A 114 -15.53 -5.35 -2.11
CA SER A 114 -14.28 -5.72 -2.79
C SER A 114 -14.48 -6.85 -3.80
N LEU A 115 -15.32 -7.86 -3.46
CA LEU A 115 -15.65 -8.95 -4.36
C LEU A 115 -16.43 -8.48 -5.59
N GLU A 116 -17.33 -7.51 -5.43
CA GLU A 116 -18.01 -6.89 -6.57
C GLU A 116 -17.03 -6.08 -7.44
N ALA A 117 -16.20 -5.24 -6.82
CA ALA A 117 -15.18 -4.44 -7.52
C ALA A 117 -14.18 -5.34 -8.29
N LYS A 118 -13.83 -6.51 -7.74
CA LYS A 118 -12.95 -7.48 -8.39
C LYS A 118 -13.44 -7.86 -9.77
N LYS A 119 -14.74 -8.06 -9.97
CA LYS A 119 -15.34 -8.49 -11.27
C LYS A 119 -15.02 -7.53 -12.41
N GLU A 120 -14.94 -6.24 -12.11
CA GLU A 120 -14.57 -5.22 -13.11
C GLU A 120 -13.04 -5.04 -13.17
N TRP A 121 -12.38 -5.08 -12.01
CA TRP A 121 -10.93 -4.92 -11.92
C TRP A 121 -10.16 -6.00 -12.69
N GLU A 122 -10.61 -7.26 -12.65
CA GLU A 122 -9.94 -8.35 -13.36
C GLU A 122 -10.10 -8.27 -14.90
N LYS A 123 -11.05 -7.46 -15.41
CA LYS A 123 -11.19 -7.17 -16.84
C LYS A 123 -10.23 -6.08 -17.32
N VAL A 124 -9.71 -5.26 -16.40
CA VAL A 124 -8.77 -4.18 -16.72
C VAL A 124 -7.46 -4.79 -17.24
N PRO A 125 -6.96 -4.37 -18.41
CA PRO A 125 -5.69 -4.85 -18.94
C PRO A 125 -4.54 -4.66 -17.96
N LEU A 126 -3.58 -5.59 -18.00
CA LEU A 126 -2.47 -5.60 -17.03
C LEU A 126 -1.66 -4.32 -17.06
N ASP A 127 -1.36 -3.80 -18.25
CA ASP A 127 -0.60 -2.57 -18.45
C ASP A 127 -1.31 -1.35 -17.84
N GLU A 128 -2.63 -1.28 -17.92
CA GLU A 128 -3.40 -0.21 -17.27
C GLU A 128 -3.36 -0.32 -15.75
N ARG A 129 -3.44 -1.54 -15.20
CA ARG A 129 -3.29 -1.76 -13.76
C ARG A 129 -1.89 -1.37 -13.27
N MET A 130 -0.85 -1.70 -14.05
CA MET A 130 0.54 -1.33 -13.74
C MET A 130 0.75 0.18 -13.75
N LYS A 131 0.23 0.90 -14.77
CA LYS A 131 0.31 2.37 -14.84
C LYS A 131 -0.26 3.04 -13.60
N LEU A 132 -1.35 2.48 -13.03
CA LEU A 132 -1.93 3.00 -11.79
C LEU A 132 -0.95 2.90 -10.61
N PHE A 133 -0.30 1.74 -10.41
CA PHE A 133 0.67 1.56 -9.32
C PHE A 133 1.91 2.44 -9.50
N LEU A 134 2.43 2.54 -10.72
CA LEU A 134 3.56 3.42 -11.02
C LEU A 134 3.22 4.89 -10.74
N LYS A 135 2.03 5.34 -11.14
CA LYS A 135 1.56 6.70 -10.83
C LYS A 135 1.48 6.94 -9.32
N VAL A 136 0.96 6.00 -8.56
CA VAL A 136 0.92 6.12 -7.08
C VAL A 136 2.33 6.19 -6.50
N ALA A 137 3.27 5.38 -6.98
CA ALA A 137 4.66 5.40 -6.55
C ALA A 137 5.31 6.78 -6.82
N ASP A 138 5.08 7.36 -7.98
CA ASP A 138 5.59 8.69 -8.35
C ASP A 138 4.99 9.81 -7.47
N GLU A 139 3.69 9.77 -7.21
CA GLU A 139 3.02 10.73 -6.31
C GLU A 139 3.57 10.63 -4.87
N MET A 140 3.79 9.43 -4.36
CA MET A 140 4.38 9.19 -3.03
C MET A 140 5.83 9.67 -2.97
N ALA A 141 6.64 9.38 -3.99
CA ALA A 141 8.03 9.77 -4.07
C ALA A 141 8.23 11.28 -4.32
N GLY A 142 7.26 11.92 -4.94
CA GLY A 142 7.28 13.34 -5.32
C GLY A 142 6.44 14.20 -4.40
N LYS A 143 5.22 14.47 -4.84
CA LYS A 143 4.29 15.43 -4.24
C LYS A 143 4.02 15.21 -2.75
N TYR A 144 3.81 13.97 -2.35
CA TYR A 144 3.44 13.62 -0.97
C TYR A 144 4.62 13.22 -0.09
N ARG A 145 5.85 13.23 -0.61
CA ARG A 145 7.03 12.76 0.13
C ARG A 145 7.22 13.46 1.48
N ALA A 146 7.15 14.79 1.50
CA ALA A 146 7.35 15.56 2.72
C ALA A 146 6.25 15.26 3.75
N ASP A 147 5.00 15.16 3.32
CA ASP A 147 3.86 14.85 4.17
C ASP A 147 3.95 13.44 4.75
N LEU A 148 4.30 12.44 3.94
CA LEU A 148 4.47 11.06 4.37
C LEU A 148 5.64 10.91 5.36
N ASN A 149 6.76 11.58 5.09
CA ASN A 149 7.89 11.61 6.03
C ASN A 149 7.49 12.26 7.36
N ALA A 150 6.84 13.41 7.33
CA ALA A 150 6.42 14.15 8.54
C ALA A 150 5.44 13.32 9.39
N THR A 151 4.42 12.73 8.80
CA THR A 151 3.44 11.91 9.52
C THR A 151 4.06 10.66 10.13
N THR A 152 5.02 10.03 9.44
CA THR A 152 5.75 8.87 9.97
C THR A 152 6.70 9.27 11.11
N MET A 153 7.40 10.38 10.98
CA MET A 153 8.26 10.91 12.07
C MET A 153 7.44 11.22 13.32
N LEU A 154 6.31 11.89 13.17
CA LEU A 154 5.43 12.24 14.29
C LEU A 154 4.72 11.03 14.90
N GLY A 155 4.28 10.07 14.08
CA GLY A 155 3.48 8.94 14.53
C GLY A 155 4.30 7.74 15.00
N GLN A 156 5.57 7.61 14.59
CA GLN A 156 6.45 6.47 14.90
C GLN A 156 7.79 6.85 15.54
N ALA A 157 8.03 8.14 15.81
CA ALA A 157 9.31 8.66 16.34
C ALA A 157 10.54 8.27 15.52
N LYS A 158 10.39 8.11 14.21
CA LYS A 158 11.50 7.81 13.30
C LYS A 158 12.25 9.09 12.89
N THR A 159 13.55 8.95 12.64
CA THR A 159 14.35 10.02 12.02
C THR A 159 14.04 10.11 10.54
N VAL A 160 14.32 11.26 9.92
CA VAL A 160 14.11 11.46 8.47
C VAL A 160 14.88 10.44 7.62
N ILE A 161 16.07 10.03 8.04
CA ILE A 161 16.86 9.02 7.33
C ILE A 161 16.16 7.67 7.36
N GLN A 162 15.67 7.22 8.52
CA GLN A 162 14.94 5.96 8.65
C GLN A 162 13.66 5.95 7.80
N VAL A 163 12.95 7.08 7.75
CA VAL A 163 11.72 7.19 6.96
C VAL A 163 12.03 7.18 5.46
N SER A 164 13.05 7.92 5.03
CA SER A 164 13.44 7.99 3.62
C SER A 164 13.83 6.62 3.06
N VAL A 165 14.58 5.81 3.82
CA VAL A 165 14.91 4.43 3.45
C VAL A 165 13.65 3.55 3.35
N TYR A 166 12.69 3.73 4.25
CA TYR A 166 11.43 2.99 4.24
C TYR A 166 10.59 3.29 2.99
N TYR A 167 10.48 4.56 2.57
CA TYR A 167 9.75 4.93 1.36
C TYR A 167 10.43 4.48 0.07
N ILE A 168 11.76 4.46 0.04
CA ILE A 168 12.52 3.84 -1.06
C ILE A 168 12.13 2.36 -1.18
N SER A 169 12.02 1.65 -0.07
CA SER A 169 11.59 0.25 -0.06
C SER A 169 10.14 0.10 -0.57
N ILE A 170 9.20 0.97 -0.15
CA ILE A 170 7.81 0.92 -0.61
C ILE A 170 7.72 1.20 -2.12
N LYS A 171 8.47 2.19 -2.63
CA LYS A 171 8.52 2.46 -4.07
C LYS A 171 9.04 1.24 -4.82
N ASN A 172 10.17 0.70 -4.39
CA ASN A 172 10.75 -0.51 -4.98
C ASN A 172 9.79 -1.71 -4.90
N GLU A 173 9.02 -1.85 -3.80
CA GLU A 173 7.99 -2.89 -3.68
C GLU A 173 6.79 -2.63 -4.60
N SER A 174 6.38 -1.37 -4.81
CA SER A 174 5.30 -1.03 -5.75
C SER A 174 5.74 -1.31 -7.19
N GLU A 175 6.96 -0.97 -7.54
CA GLU A 175 7.58 -1.31 -8.82
C GLU A 175 7.77 -2.83 -8.95
N ASN A 176 8.25 -3.50 -7.91
CA ASN A 176 8.35 -4.96 -7.85
C ASN A 176 6.98 -5.64 -7.84
N THR A 177 5.95 -5.03 -7.30
CA THR A 177 4.58 -5.55 -7.35
C THR A 177 4.01 -5.43 -8.76
N ALA A 178 4.28 -4.33 -9.46
CA ALA A 178 3.97 -4.21 -10.88
C ALA A 178 4.71 -5.29 -11.70
N LEU A 179 6.00 -5.53 -11.40
CA LEU A 179 6.80 -6.61 -11.99
C LEU A 179 6.30 -8.00 -11.61
N LYS A 180 5.94 -8.23 -10.36
CA LYS A 180 5.35 -9.50 -9.90
C LYS A 180 4.00 -9.75 -10.55
N LEU A 181 3.16 -8.73 -10.72
CA LEU A 181 1.90 -8.86 -11.48
C LEU A 181 2.15 -9.26 -12.94
N LEU A 182 3.23 -8.75 -13.55
CA LEU A 182 3.69 -9.21 -14.87
C LEU A 182 4.09 -10.68 -14.86
N LEU A 183 4.89 -11.10 -13.87
CA LEU A 183 5.39 -12.47 -13.77
C LEU A 183 4.27 -13.47 -13.41
N PHE A 184 3.35 -13.11 -12.50
CA PHE A 184 2.24 -13.99 -12.09
C PHE A 184 1.14 -14.15 -13.15
N ASN A 185 0.97 -13.20 -14.06
CA ASN A 185 0.04 -13.41 -15.19
C ASN A 185 0.68 -14.17 -16.35
N ASN A 186 1.96 -14.49 -16.26
CA ASN A 186 2.70 -15.34 -17.20
C ASN A 186 2.90 -16.79 -16.67
N LEU A 187 2.35 -17.10 -15.49
CA LEU A 187 2.24 -18.44 -14.91
C LEU A 187 0.78 -18.92 -14.98
#